data_ba0bf2e44175ac439e7af0a751b87f28
#
_entry.id   ba0bf2e44175ac439e7af0a751b87f28
#
_cell.length_a   1.000
_cell.length_b   1.000
_cell.length_c   1.000
_cell.angle_alpha   90.00
_cell.angle_beta   90.00
_cell.angle_gamma   90.00
#
_symmetry.space_group_name_H-M   'P 1'
#
loop_
_entity.id
_entity.type
_entity.pdbx_description
1 polymer ?
#
loop_
_entity_poly.entity_id
_entity_poly.type
_entity_poly.pdbx_seq_one_letter_code
_entity_poly.pdbx_strand_id
1 'polypeptide(L)'
;EVALRPSPGEEVVIGRRGSVCGDPAIKGATIGAIAAEVKGCGLGEAVKVSSIDGVQLSTPATIDCKTALTLRAWVTEGLKPAVGKRGGGVAQIRVAGSYACRPRNNQRGAKISEHGRGRAIDISGIILKDGEVITVLRDWGKGKQGEILAAMHWVACKSFGTVLGPAADRHH
;
A
#
# COMPACT_ATOMS: atom_id res chain seq x y z
N GLU A 1 -22.98 -13.47 -14.46
CA GLU A 1 -21.57 -13.17 -14.69
C GLU A 1 -21.47 -11.79 -15.33
N VAL A 2 -21.18 -10.75 -14.53
CA VAL A 2 -21.05 -9.39 -15.04
C VAL A 2 -19.57 -9.18 -15.37
N ALA A 3 -19.20 -9.29 -16.63
CA ALA A 3 -17.90 -8.90 -17.11
C ALA A 3 -17.76 -7.37 -17.02
N LEU A 4 -16.99 -6.87 -16.08
CA LEU A 4 -16.57 -5.46 -16.02
C LEU A 4 -15.68 -5.19 -17.24
N ARG A 5 -16.19 -4.47 -18.23
CA ARG A 5 -15.39 -3.96 -19.33
C ARG A 5 -14.54 -2.78 -18.81
N PRO A 6 -13.23 -2.75 -19.10
CA PRO A 6 -12.42 -1.56 -18.80
C PRO A 6 -12.96 -0.35 -19.56
N SER A 7 -12.87 0.81 -18.94
CA SER A 7 -13.26 2.08 -19.56
C SER A 7 -12.40 2.36 -20.80
N PRO A 8 -12.93 3.00 -21.85
CA PRO A 8 -12.14 3.34 -23.03
C PRO A 8 -10.95 4.25 -22.65
N GLY A 9 -9.72 3.76 -22.84
CA GLY A 9 -8.48 4.45 -22.51
C GLY A 9 -7.60 3.74 -21.46
N GLU A 10 -8.09 2.68 -20.82
CA GLU A 10 -7.30 1.89 -19.88
C GLU A 10 -6.61 0.73 -20.63
N GLU A 11 -5.35 0.91 -21.01
CA GLU A 11 -4.53 -0.16 -21.55
C GLU A 11 -3.97 -0.98 -20.39
N VAL A 12 -4.59 -2.14 -20.12
CA VAL A 12 -4.13 -3.06 -19.07
C VAL A 12 -3.05 -3.96 -19.65
N VAL A 13 -1.79 -3.68 -19.32
CA VAL A 13 -0.67 -4.56 -19.65
C VAL A 13 -0.39 -5.48 -18.45
N ILE A 14 -0.69 -6.75 -18.63
CA ILE A 14 -0.40 -7.79 -17.63
C ILE A 14 1.00 -8.32 -17.91
N GLY A 15 1.92 -8.13 -16.97
CA GLY A 15 3.26 -8.68 -17.04
C GLY A 15 3.28 -10.22 -17.01
N ARG A 16 4.44 -10.79 -17.28
CA ARG A 16 4.63 -12.26 -17.26
C ARG A 16 4.16 -12.84 -15.94
N ARG A 17 3.17 -13.77 -15.96
CA ARG A 17 2.51 -14.35 -14.78
C ARG A 17 1.84 -13.30 -13.85
N GLY A 18 1.34 -12.19 -14.41
CA GLY A 18 0.70 -11.13 -13.64
C GLY A 18 1.64 -10.26 -12.81
N SER A 19 2.96 -10.31 -13.06
CA SER A 19 3.93 -9.45 -12.38
C SER A 19 3.97 -8.05 -12.99
N VAL A 20 4.31 -7.05 -12.16
CA VAL A 20 4.47 -5.65 -12.56
C VAL A 20 5.78 -5.08 -12.03
N CYS A 21 6.19 -3.92 -12.54
CA CYS A 21 7.41 -3.22 -12.11
C CYS A 21 8.70 -4.02 -12.27
N GLY A 22 8.72 -5.02 -13.16
CA GLY A 22 9.89 -5.87 -13.37
C GLY A 22 10.24 -6.81 -12.20
N ASP A 23 9.38 -6.93 -11.20
CA ASP A 23 9.60 -7.78 -10.03
C ASP A 23 8.56 -8.90 -9.97
N PRO A 24 8.97 -10.19 -10.08
CA PRO A 24 8.04 -11.32 -10.05
C PRO A 24 7.28 -11.49 -8.73
N ALA A 25 7.75 -10.88 -7.64
CA ALA A 25 7.07 -10.87 -6.34
C ALA A 25 5.92 -9.86 -6.25
N ILE A 26 5.85 -8.88 -7.17
CA ILE A 26 4.79 -7.88 -7.20
C ILE A 26 3.76 -8.31 -8.25
N LYS A 27 2.55 -8.67 -7.80
CA LYS A 27 1.44 -9.08 -8.68
C LYS A 27 0.42 -7.96 -8.82
N GLY A 28 -0.08 -7.79 -10.03
CA GLY A 28 -1.05 -6.76 -10.34
C GLY A 28 -1.17 -6.50 -11.84
N ALA A 29 -1.59 -5.30 -12.19
CA ALA A 29 -1.72 -4.85 -13.57
C ALA A 29 -1.10 -3.47 -13.76
N THR A 30 -0.46 -3.24 -14.89
CA THR A 30 -0.08 -1.90 -15.32
C THR A 30 -1.31 -1.24 -15.92
N ILE A 31 -1.70 -0.07 -15.41
CA ILE A 31 -2.90 0.65 -15.86
C ILE A 31 -2.59 1.92 -16.66
N GLY A 32 -1.31 2.14 -16.98
CA GLY A 32 -0.88 3.28 -17.76
C GLY A 32 -0.88 4.60 -16.99
N ALA A 33 -0.93 5.72 -17.72
CA ALA A 33 -0.92 7.05 -17.11
C ALA A 33 -2.27 7.42 -16.53
N ILE A 34 -2.25 8.04 -15.34
CA ILE A 34 -3.41 8.71 -14.75
C ILE A 34 -3.25 10.20 -15.01
N ALA A 35 -4.17 10.78 -15.78
CA ALA A 35 -4.15 12.20 -16.11
C ALA A 35 -4.32 13.07 -14.85
N ALA A 36 -3.65 14.22 -14.84
CA ALA A 36 -3.80 15.20 -13.77
C ALA A 36 -5.13 15.94 -13.93
N GLU A 37 -6.12 15.62 -13.10
CA GLU A 37 -7.39 16.39 -13.03
C GLU A 37 -7.15 17.75 -12.38
N VAL A 38 -6.21 17.84 -11.47
CA VAL A 38 -5.79 19.04 -10.75
C VAL A 38 -4.27 19.14 -10.80
N LYS A 39 -3.74 20.36 -10.92
CA LYS A 39 -2.30 20.62 -10.92
C LYS A 39 -1.63 19.98 -9.68
N GLY A 40 -0.66 19.11 -9.95
CA GLY A 40 0.10 18.39 -8.92
C GLY A 40 -0.37 16.96 -8.65
N CYS A 41 -1.52 16.54 -9.21
CA CYS A 41 -1.95 15.14 -9.25
C CYS A 41 -1.47 14.45 -10.54
N GLY A 42 -1.70 13.14 -10.63
CA GLY A 42 -1.43 12.31 -11.79
C GLY A 42 -0.18 11.44 -11.65
N LEU A 43 -0.14 10.38 -12.43
CA LEU A 43 0.97 9.44 -12.55
C LEU A 43 1.29 9.20 -14.02
N GLY A 44 2.59 9.19 -14.37
CA GLY A 44 3.03 8.81 -15.73
C GLY A 44 2.82 7.32 -16.02
N GLU A 45 3.11 6.48 -15.05
CA GLU A 45 2.91 5.04 -15.11
C GLU A 45 2.35 4.56 -13.78
N ALA A 46 1.12 4.09 -13.78
CA ALA A 46 0.46 3.55 -12.61
C ALA A 46 0.37 2.03 -12.67
N VAL A 47 0.53 1.39 -11.51
CA VAL A 47 0.30 -0.04 -11.32
C VAL A 47 -0.78 -0.24 -10.26
N LYS A 48 -1.62 -1.24 -10.48
CA LYS A 48 -2.64 -1.68 -9.54
C LYS A 48 -2.16 -2.98 -8.90
N VAL A 49 -1.57 -2.88 -7.72
CA VAL A 49 -0.92 -4.00 -7.03
C VAL A 49 -1.95 -4.78 -6.22
N SER A 50 -2.03 -6.08 -6.43
CA SER A 50 -2.97 -6.98 -5.73
C SER A 50 -2.30 -7.85 -4.67
N SER A 51 -1.03 -8.22 -4.85
CA SER A 51 -0.24 -8.93 -3.84
C SER A 51 1.25 -8.64 -3.96
N ILE A 52 1.96 -8.81 -2.86
CA ILE A 52 3.42 -8.62 -2.79
C ILE A 52 4.01 -9.77 -1.99
N ASP A 53 4.94 -10.50 -2.63
CA ASP A 53 5.67 -11.63 -2.02
C ASP A 53 4.74 -12.62 -1.29
N GLY A 54 3.63 -12.97 -1.96
CA GLY A 54 2.60 -13.87 -1.44
C GLY A 54 1.61 -13.26 -0.43
N VAL A 55 1.82 -12.00 -0.03
CA VAL A 55 0.90 -11.29 0.87
C VAL A 55 -0.13 -10.53 0.05
N GLN A 56 -1.41 -10.83 0.27
CA GLN A 56 -2.51 -10.16 -0.43
C GLN A 56 -2.71 -8.72 0.07
N LEU A 57 -3.15 -7.83 -0.80
CA LEU A 57 -3.68 -6.54 -0.39
C LEU A 57 -5.21 -6.63 -0.32
N SER A 58 -5.83 -6.12 0.75
CA SER A 58 -7.29 -6.19 0.93
C SER A 58 -8.05 -5.44 -0.17
N THR A 59 -7.44 -4.36 -0.66
CA THR A 59 -7.87 -3.59 -1.83
C THR A 59 -6.63 -3.37 -2.69
N PRO A 60 -6.69 -3.57 -4.01
CA PRO A 60 -5.57 -3.30 -4.88
C PRO A 60 -5.09 -1.86 -4.74
N ALA A 61 -3.78 -1.67 -4.57
CA ALA A 61 -3.18 -0.35 -4.40
C ALA A 61 -2.76 0.23 -5.75
N THR A 62 -3.25 1.42 -6.07
CA THR A 62 -2.83 2.20 -7.24
C THR A 62 -1.68 3.11 -6.82
N ILE A 63 -0.49 2.80 -7.29
CA ILE A 63 0.77 3.46 -6.92
C ILE A 63 1.74 3.47 -8.10
N ASP A 64 2.84 4.23 -7.99
CA ASP A 64 3.94 4.13 -8.95
C ASP A 64 4.85 2.92 -8.66
N CYS A 65 5.66 2.51 -9.63
CA CYS A 65 6.57 1.36 -9.46
C CYS A 65 7.63 1.59 -8.38
N LYS A 66 8.10 2.81 -8.19
CA LYS A 66 9.05 3.12 -7.12
C LYS A 66 8.46 2.82 -5.75
N THR A 67 7.23 3.25 -5.52
CA THR A 67 6.48 2.96 -4.28
C THR A 67 6.20 1.46 -4.13
N ALA A 68 5.84 0.77 -5.22
CA ALA A 68 5.60 -0.66 -5.21
C ALA A 68 6.86 -1.47 -4.85
N LEU A 69 8.02 -1.11 -5.41
CA LEU A 69 9.31 -1.74 -5.09
C LEU A 69 9.74 -1.46 -3.64
N THR A 70 9.52 -0.25 -3.15
CA THR A 70 9.78 0.09 -1.74
C THR A 70 8.85 -0.70 -0.80
N LEU A 71 7.58 -0.83 -1.16
CA LEU A 71 6.61 -1.63 -0.40
C LEU A 71 7.01 -3.11 -0.38
N ARG A 72 7.52 -3.63 -1.50
CA ARG A 72 8.03 -5.00 -1.57
C ARG A 72 9.21 -5.21 -0.64
N ALA A 73 10.18 -4.30 -0.61
CA ALA A 73 11.31 -4.36 0.32
C ALA A 73 10.83 -4.33 1.78
N TRP A 74 9.89 -3.44 2.11
CA TRP A 74 9.30 -3.36 3.43
C TRP A 74 8.54 -4.63 3.84
N VAL A 75 7.79 -5.26 2.94
CA VAL A 75 7.12 -6.55 3.21
C VAL A 75 8.14 -7.62 3.57
N THR A 76 9.24 -7.70 2.83
CA THR A 76 10.28 -8.73 3.02
C THR A 76 11.13 -8.47 4.28
N GLU A 77 11.55 -7.23 4.50
CA GLU A 77 12.51 -6.87 5.54
C GLU A 77 11.87 -6.38 6.85
N GLY A 78 10.62 -5.95 6.79
CA GLY A 78 9.90 -5.39 7.92
C GLY A 78 8.70 -6.21 8.35
N LEU A 79 7.69 -6.33 7.49
CA LEU A 79 6.43 -6.96 7.84
C LEU A 79 6.57 -8.43 8.19
N LYS A 80 7.15 -9.22 7.31
CA LYS A 80 7.31 -10.67 7.53
C LYS A 80 8.17 -10.98 8.75
N PRO A 81 9.34 -10.34 8.97
CA PRO A 81 10.10 -10.54 10.19
C PRO A 81 9.37 -10.09 11.47
N ALA A 82 8.62 -8.98 11.42
CA ALA A 82 7.87 -8.49 12.57
C ALA A 82 6.79 -9.48 13.05
N VAL A 83 6.09 -10.09 12.11
CA VAL A 83 5.08 -11.13 12.39
C VAL A 83 5.74 -12.46 12.77
N GLY A 84 6.85 -12.81 12.11
CA GLY A 84 7.53 -14.08 12.30
C GLY A 84 6.61 -15.27 12.06
N LYS A 85 6.60 -16.22 12.99
CA LYS A 85 5.79 -17.45 12.92
C LYS A 85 4.38 -17.29 13.54
N ARG A 86 4.07 -16.13 14.13
CA ARG A 86 2.77 -15.90 14.75
C ARG A 86 1.64 -16.14 13.73
N GLY A 87 0.62 -16.87 14.15
CA GLY A 87 -0.55 -17.17 13.33
C GLY A 87 -0.24 -17.86 11.99
N GLY A 88 0.93 -18.49 11.86
CA GLY A 88 1.40 -19.07 10.60
C GLY A 88 2.00 -18.07 9.62
N GLY A 89 2.18 -16.83 10.02
CA GLY A 89 2.69 -15.73 9.20
C GLY A 89 1.60 -14.78 8.71
N VAL A 90 2.01 -13.71 8.02
CA VAL A 90 1.09 -12.73 7.44
C VAL A 90 0.44 -13.27 6.17
N ALA A 91 -0.88 -13.10 6.05
CA ALA A 91 -1.67 -13.45 4.86
C ALA A 91 -2.09 -12.22 4.05
N GLN A 92 -2.45 -11.12 4.72
CA GLN A 92 -3.01 -9.95 4.04
C GLN A 92 -2.60 -8.65 4.73
N ILE A 93 -2.38 -7.62 3.93
CA ILE A 93 -2.26 -6.23 4.35
C ILE A 93 -3.61 -5.55 4.13
N ARG A 94 -4.14 -4.88 5.16
CA ARG A 94 -5.36 -4.09 5.06
C ARG A 94 -5.00 -2.68 4.57
N VAL A 95 -5.35 -2.39 3.33
CA VAL A 95 -5.12 -1.10 2.68
C VAL A 95 -6.32 -0.19 2.93
N ALA A 96 -6.08 0.97 3.52
CA ALA A 96 -7.09 2.00 3.74
C ALA A 96 -7.14 3.02 2.61
N GLY A 97 -6.02 3.28 1.94
CA GLY A 97 -5.96 4.21 0.83
C GLY A 97 -4.68 4.05 -0.01
N SER A 98 -4.77 4.48 -1.27
CA SER A 98 -3.65 4.56 -2.19
C SER A 98 -3.81 5.83 -3.04
N TYR A 99 -3.87 5.75 -4.37
CA TYR A 99 -4.06 6.95 -5.19
C TYR A 99 -5.35 7.70 -4.84
N ALA A 100 -5.23 8.99 -4.56
CA ALA A 100 -6.33 9.90 -4.39
C ALA A 100 -5.86 11.34 -4.68
N CYS A 101 -6.48 11.99 -5.66
CA CYS A 101 -6.17 13.39 -5.99
C CYS A 101 -6.85 14.32 -4.98
N ARG A 102 -6.12 14.71 -3.94
CA ARG A 102 -6.62 15.60 -2.88
C ARG A 102 -5.49 16.40 -2.23
N PRO A 103 -5.78 17.58 -1.63
CA PRO A 103 -4.81 18.27 -0.80
C PRO A 103 -4.50 17.47 0.48
N ARG A 104 -3.37 17.75 1.09
CA ARG A 104 -2.96 17.12 2.36
C ARG A 104 -4.02 17.31 3.44
N ASN A 105 -4.39 16.24 4.12
CA ASN A 105 -5.42 16.19 5.17
C ASN A 105 -6.78 16.81 4.75
N ASN A 106 -7.08 16.80 3.45
CA ASN A 106 -8.27 17.47 2.87
C ASN A 106 -8.38 18.96 3.19
N GLN A 107 -7.29 19.63 3.55
CA GLN A 107 -7.28 21.05 3.87
C GLN A 107 -7.22 21.89 2.60
N ARG A 108 -8.22 22.76 2.44
CA ARG A 108 -8.31 23.68 1.29
C ARG A 108 -7.07 24.57 1.22
N GLY A 109 -6.43 24.65 0.04
CA GLY A 109 -5.22 25.44 -0.19
C GLY A 109 -3.91 24.78 0.22
N ALA A 110 -3.95 23.61 0.86
CA ALA A 110 -2.73 22.84 1.15
C ALA A 110 -2.14 22.22 -0.12
N LYS A 111 -0.84 21.87 -0.06
CA LYS A 111 -0.16 21.14 -1.14
C LYS A 111 -0.87 19.81 -1.44
N ILE A 112 -0.81 19.37 -2.69
CA ILE A 112 -1.32 18.05 -3.07
C ILE A 112 -0.64 16.96 -2.24
N SER A 113 -1.44 16.02 -1.76
CA SER A 113 -0.98 14.83 -1.05
C SER A 113 -0.12 13.94 -1.97
N GLU A 114 0.83 13.22 -1.39
CA GLU A 114 1.61 12.21 -2.12
C GLU A 114 0.73 11.08 -2.68
N HIS A 115 -0.45 10.86 -2.11
CA HIS A 115 -1.49 10.00 -2.69
C HIS A 115 -1.89 10.43 -4.11
N GLY A 116 -1.98 11.73 -4.36
CA GLY A 116 -2.29 12.28 -5.68
C GLY A 116 -1.20 12.10 -6.74
N ARG A 117 -0.05 11.57 -6.32
CA ARG A 117 1.09 11.23 -7.19
C ARG A 117 1.40 9.73 -7.22
N GLY A 118 0.56 8.91 -6.55
CA GLY A 118 0.79 7.47 -6.40
C GLY A 118 2.02 7.11 -5.56
N ARG A 119 2.44 7.99 -4.67
CA ARG A 119 3.65 7.84 -3.85
C ARG A 119 3.35 7.56 -2.38
N ALA A 120 2.12 7.22 -2.05
CA ALA A 120 1.70 6.90 -0.70
C ALA A 120 0.70 5.75 -0.68
N ILE A 121 0.73 5.01 0.42
CA ILE A 121 -0.22 3.95 0.75
C ILE A 121 -0.56 4.04 2.24
N ASP A 122 -1.85 3.95 2.57
CA ASP A 122 -2.33 3.89 3.94
C ASP A 122 -2.62 2.44 4.31
N ILE A 123 -2.00 1.97 5.39
CA ILE A 123 -2.16 0.62 5.91
C ILE A 123 -2.86 0.70 7.27
N SER A 124 -4.04 0.10 7.37
CA SER A 124 -4.83 0.09 8.61
C SER A 124 -4.59 -1.13 9.50
N GLY A 125 -3.92 -2.15 8.98
CA GLY A 125 -3.64 -3.37 9.73
C GLY A 125 -3.20 -4.53 8.85
N ILE A 126 -3.14 -5.70 9.45
CA ILE A 126 -2.77 -6.96 8.81
C ILE A 126 -3.69 -8.09 9.28
N ILE A 127 -3.76 -9.16 8.48
CA ILE A 127 -4.44 -10.40 8.82
C ILE A 127 -3.42 -11.53 8.71
N LEU A 128 -3.34 -12.36 9.74
CA LEU A 128 -2.47 -13.53 9.77
C LEU A 128 -3.15 -14.74 9.12
N LYS A 129 -2.38 -15.78 8.82
CA LYS A 129 -2.90 -16.98 8.14
C LYS A 129 -3.93 -17.75 8.96
N ASP A 130 -3.89 -17.64 10.29
CA ASP A 130 -4.89 -18.22 11.20
C ASP A 130 -6.17 -17.37 11.34
N GLY A 131 -6.22 -16.21 10.69
CA GLY A 131 -7.35 -15.27 10.73
C GLY A 131 -7.23 -14.18 11.80
N GLU A 132 -6.18 -14.15 12.62
CA GLU A 132 -5.96 -13.07 13.58
C GLU A 132 -5.86 -11.72 12.83
N VAL A 133 -6.63 -10.73 13.28
CA VAL A 133 -6.64 -9.38 12.73
C VAL A 133 -5.94 -8.43 13.69
N ILE A 134 -4.88 -7.79 13.23
CA ILE A 134 -4.13 -6.78 13.98
C ILE A 134 -4.34 -5.44 13.28
N THR A 135 -4.87 -4.45 14.00
CA THR A 135 -5.18 -3.13 13.44
C THR A 135 -4.45 -2.01 14.18
N VAL A 136 -4.04 -0.99 13.42
CA VAL A 136 -3.41 0.19 14.02
C VAL A 136 -4.33 0.85 15.03
N LEU A 137 -5.60 1.05 14.67
CA LEU A 137 -6.58 1.72 15.53
C LEU A 137 -6.77 1.06 16.89
N ARG A 138 -6.83 -0.28 16.92
CA ARG A 138 -7.15 -1.05 18.14
C ARG A 138 -5.91 -1.42 18.95
N ASP A 139 -4.84 -1.79 18.26
CA ASP A 139 -3.74 -2.54 18.86
C ASP A 139 -2.44 -1.74 19.02
N TRP A 140 -2.36 -0.52 18.46
CA TRP A 140 -1.16 0.31 18.59
C TRP A 140 -0.78 0.54 20.04
N GLY A 141 0.49 0.24 20.38
CA GLY A 141 1.03 0.39 21.72
C GLY A 141 0.52 -0.64 22.75
N LYS A 142 -0.18 -1.68 22.30
CA LYS A 142 -0.79 -2.68 23.21
C LYS A 142 -0.29 -4.09 22.92
N GLY A 143 0.28 -4.72 23.95
CA GLY A 143 0.65 -6.14 23.92
C GLY A 143 1.54 -6.55 22.74
N LYS A 144 1.49 -7.83 22.41
CA LYS A 144 2.28 -8.40 21.30
C LYS A 144 1.88 -7.85 19.92
N GLN A 145 0.62 -7.55 19.71
CA GLN A 145 0.12 -6.94 18.49
C GLN A 145 0.72 -5.54 18.29
N GLY A 146 0.79 -4.76 19.38
CA GLY A 146 1.43 -3.43 19.35
C GLY A 146 2.94 -3.50 19.11
N GLU A 147 3.63 -4.51 19.63
CA GLU A 147 5.05 -4.76 19.33
C GLU A 147 5.27 -5.05 17.84
N ILE A 148 4.41 -5.84 17.21
CA ILE A 148 4.45 -6.12 15.77
C ILE A 148 4.25 -4.83 14.98
N LEU A 149 3.24 -4.04 15.31
CA LEU A 149 2.97 -2.76 14.62
C LEU A 149 4.14 -1.77 14.77
N ALA A 150 4.73 -1.68 15.95
CA ALA A 150 5.90 -0.83 16.19
C ALA A 150 7.12 -1.28 15.36
N ALA A 151 7.37 -2.59 15.26
CA ALA A 151 8.45 -3.13 14.45
C ALA A 151 8.22 -2.86 12.95
N MET A 152 6.99 -3.04 12.45
CA MET A 152 6.61 -2.70 11.08
C MET A 152 6.85 -1.23 10.77
N HIS A 153 6.43 -0.35 11.68
CA HIS A 153 6.60 1.10 11.55
C HIS A 153 8.08 1.50 11.53
N TRP A 154 8.90 0.93 12.42
CA TRP A 154 10.32 1.24 12.49
C TRP A 154 11.07 0.91 11.19
N VAL A 155 10.79 -0.26 10.58
CA VAL A 155 11.39 -0.61 9.28
C VAL A 155 10.84 0.28 8.17
N ALA A 156 9.55 0.64 8.21
CA ALA A 156 8.96 1.56 7.24
C ALA A 156 9.70 2.91 7.23
N CYS A 157 10.07 3.44 8.41
CA CYS A 157 10.83 4.69 8.53
C CYS A 157 12.22 4.64 7.85
N LYS A 158 12.77 3.44 7.67
CA LYS A 158 14.04 3.26 6.93
C LYS A 158 13.84 3.12 5.42
N SER A 159 12.70 2.62 5.00
CA SER A 159 12.40 2.30 3.60
C SER A 159 11.73 3.46 2.87
N PHE A 160 10.83 4.18 3.54
CA PHE A 160 10.07 5.30 2.99
C PHE A 160 10.63 6.64 3.48
N GLY A 161 10.50 7.67 2.64
CA GLY A 161 10.98 9.02 2.99
C GLY A 161 10.18 9.69 4.11
N THR A 162 8.90 9.37 4.23
CA THR A 162 8.00 9.86 5.29
C THR A 162 7.07 8.73 5.71
N VAL A 163 7.00 8.46 7.00
CA VAL A 163 6.08 7.51 7.59
C VAL A 163 5.34 8.18 8.73
N LEU A 164 4.02 8.18 8.66
CA LEU A 164 3.16 8.72 9.70
C LEU A 164 2.48 7.57 10.44
N GLY A 165 2.38 7.68 11.74
CA GLY A 165 1.70 6.72 12.59
C GLY A 165 0.88 7.47 13.65
N PRO A 166 0.16 6.76 14.54
CA PRO A 166 -0.75 7.38 15.52
C PRO A 166 -0.13 8.44 16.43
N ALA A 167 1.19 8.42 16.57
CA ALA A 167 1.92 9.43 17.36
C ALA A 167 2.28 10.69 16.56
N ALA A 168 2.08 10.72 15.25
CA ALA A 168 2.48 11.84 14.40
C ALA A 168 1.49 13.00 14.49
N ASP A 169 0.21 12.71 14.36
CA ASP A 169 -0.89 13.67 14.51
C ASP A 169 -2.25 12.95 14.66
N ARG A 170 -3.33 13.73 14.81
CA ARG A 170 -4.71 13.21 14.98
C ARG A 170 -5.32 12.54 13.75
N HIS A 171 -4.66 12.58 12.61
CA HIS A 171 -5.15 12.02 11.34
C HIS A 171 -4.55 10.65 11.02
N HIS A 172 -3.60 10.18 11.83
CA HIS A 172 -2.83 8.94 11.58
C HIS A 172 -2.86 7.96 12.76
#